data_dee324e133c54f274b0b00f2c6b3da22
#
_entry.id   dee324e133c54f274b0b00f2c6b3da22
#
_cell.length_a   1.000
_cell.length_b   1.000
_cell.length_c   1.000
_cell.angle_alpha   90.00
_cell.angle_beta   90.00
_cell.angle_gamma   90.00
#
_symmetry.space_group_name_H-M   'P 1'
#
loop_
_entity.id
_entity.type
_entity.pdbx_description
1 polymer ?
#
loop_
_entity_poly.entity_id
_entity_poly.type
_entity_poly.pdbx_seq_one_letter_code
_entity_poly.pdbx_strand_id
1 'polypeptide(L)'
;MTMAMPTPTPTSETLINYFHGVVRQATAVVTNTPTATGVDFMTTQHITIEGFTNGHATIPAKTIDIVLPTCIQNIEPDANGHLPPGTCHALWNYYPSFSAALAFTVIFGILTLAHLYQAIAYRKKFCWVIVMASFWETLAYLFRSVSTRYQQNTGVYLIFQIFVLLSPLWVNAFDYMVLGRMIYFFAPSHKVFNIAAPILAAAFVAFDFVAFIIQLVGGSMAGPTAPAEEQLKAIHIYMGGMGLQQFFIVVFVAFAVKFQLDMRKVKTTRETSSDWRSDWHPLLFTLYASLTCITIRIIFRLVEFSSGSTGVSNPLLTNEAYFYGLEATPMLLAIAAFNIIHPGLILVGAESEMPGFFAICKGLFRKRKESGKLDESDQEEVEFMRA
;
A
#
# COMPACT_ATOMS: atom_id res chain seq x y z
N MET A 1 70.27 -14.69 -53.49
CA MET A 1 68.83 -15.10 -53.54
C MET A 1 68.62 -15.97 -52.33
N THR A 2 68.29 -15.30 -51.16
CA THR A 2 68.14 -15.94 -49.84
C THR A 2 66.66 -16.09 -49.59
N MET A 3 66.18 -17.38 -49.65
CA MET A 3 64.81 -17.73 -49.32
C MET A 3 64.58 -17.53 -47.81
N ALA A 4 63.63 -16.67 -47.46
CA ALA A 4 63.12 -16.55 -46.09
C ALA A 4 62.19 -17.74 -45.78
N MET A 5 62.53 -18.52 -44.75
CA MET A 5 61.65 -19.59 -44.25
C MET A 5 60.37 -18.96 -43.62
N PRO A 6 59.18 -19.56 -43.81
CA PRO A 6 57.97 -19.12 -43.15
C PRO A 6 58.06 -19.46 -41.65
N THR A 7 57.68 -18.48 -40.82
CA THR A 7 57.50 -18.66 -39.38
C THR A 7 56.42 -19.67 -39.07
N PRO A 8 56.63 -20.64 -38.16
CA PRO A 8 55.65 -21.64 -37.84
C PRO A 8 54.42 -20.97 -37.13
N THR A 9 53.21 -21.28 -37.61
CA THR A 9 51.98 -20.95 -36.95
C THR A 9 51.94 -21.63 -35.56
N PRO A 10 51.60 -20.92 -34.48
CA PRO A 10 51.51 -21.53 -33.15
C PRO A 10 50.44 -22.60 -33.11
N THR A 11 50.84 -23.81 -32.67
CA THR A 11 49.93 -24.94 -32.47
C THR A 11 48.98 -24.65 -31.31
N SER A 12 47.79 -25.28 -31.32
CA SER A 12 46.75 -25.10 -30.28
C SER A 12 47.27 -25.32 -28.85
N GLU A 13 48.25 -26.18 -28.65
CA GLU A 13 48.93 -26.39 -27.36
C GLU A 13 49.74 -25.17 -26.88
N THR A 14 50.36 -24.43 -27.79
CA THR A 14 51.10 -23.21 -27.46
C THR A 14 50.14 -22.09 -27.03
N LEU A 15 48.97 -22.00 -27.64
CA LEU A 15 47.92 -21.04 -27.23
C LEU A 15 47.31 -21.41 -25.88
N ILE A 16 47.08 -22.71 -25.62
CA ILE A 16 46.53 -23.15 -24.32
C ILE A 16 47.53 -22.92 -23.18
N ASN A 17 48.82 -23.19 -23.39
CA ASN A 17 49.86 -22.91 -22.41
C ASN A 17 50.09 -21.39 -22.21
N TYR A 18 49.90 -20.60 -23.24
CA TYR A 18 49.94 -19.12 -23.14
C TYR A 18 48.77 -18.59 -22.34
N PHE A 19 47.56 -19.11 -22.57
CA PHE A 19 46.37 -18.75 -21.76
C PHE A 19 46.50 -19.21 -20.31
N HIS A 20 47.07 -20.38 -20.03
CA HIS A 20 47.36 -20.84 -18.67
C HIS A 20 48.43 -19.99 -17.97
N GLY A 21 49.40 -19.46 -18.67
CA GLY A 21 50.40 -18.56 -18.15
C GLY A 21 49.81 -17.19 -17.79
N VAL A 22 48.93 -16.66 -18.62
CA VAL A 22 48.27 -15.37 -18.40
C VAL A 22 47.29 -15.45 -17.21
N VAL A 23 46.57 -16.59 -17.06
CA VAL A 23 45.65 -16.78 -15.91
C VAL A 23 46.43 -16.96 -14.60
N ARG A 24 47.66 -17.45 -14.61
CA ARG A 24 48.50 -17.54 -13.40
C ARG A 24 49.10 -16.21 -12.94
N GLN A 25 49.18 -15.18 -13.80
CA GLN A 25 49.67 -13.84 -13.44
C GLN A 25 48.57 -12.84 -13.04
N ALA A 26 47.30 -13.22 -13.11
CA ALA A 26 46.21 -12.40 -12.59
C ALA A 26 46.22 -12.48 -11.07
N THR A 27 47.00 -11.60 -10.42
CA THR A 27 46.96 -11.36 -8.98
C THR A 27 45.64 -10.65 -8.68
N ALA A 28 44.63 -11.39 -8.24
CA ALA A 28 43.39 -10.80 -7.76
C ALA A 28 43.68 -10.11 -6.41
N VAL A 29 43.80 -8.80 -6.40
CA VAL A 29 43.84 -8.02 -5.18
C VAL A 29 42.40 -7.90 -4.70
N VAL A 30 42.02 -8.74 -3.73
CA VAL A 30 40.74 -8.66 -3.04
C VAL A 30 40.87 -7.60 -1.96
N THR A 31 40.40 -6.40 -2.23
CA THR A 31 40.25 -5.36 -1.21
C THR A 31 38.86 -5.46 -0.62
N ASN A 32 38.75 -5.97 0.60
CA ASN A 32 37.52 -5.87 1.38
C ASN A 32 37.44 -4.47 1.98
N THR A 33 36.56 -3.64 1.49
CA THR A 33 36.23 -2.38 2.16
C THR A 33 34.98 -2.67 3.02
N PRO A 34 35.12 -2.81 4.35
CA PRO A 34 33.95 -2.89 5.20
C PRO A 34 33.38 -1.48 5.32
N THR A 35 32.31 -1.20 4.61
CA THR A 35 31.50 -0.03 4.90
C THR A 35 30.66 -0.36 6.13
N ALA A 36 31.26 -0.17 7.30
CA ALA A 36 30.60 -0.33 8.59
C ALA A 36 29.73 0.91 8.84
N THR A 37 28.54 0.94 8.29
CA THR A 37 27.43 1.73 8.82
C THR A 37 26.22 0.81 8.79
N GLY A 38 25.85 0.34 9.98
CA GLY A 38 24.85 -0.68 10.24
C GLY A 38 23.62 -0.57 9.37
N VAL A 39 23.43 -1.57 8.60
CA VAL A 39 22.25 -2.16 7.92
C VAL A 39 22.64 -2.79 6.58
N ASP A 40 23.83 -2.53 5.98
CA ASP A 40 24.19 -3.12 4.70
C ASP A 40 24.85 -4.49 4.89
N PHE A 41 24.06 -5.55 4.77
CA PHE A 41 24.53 -6.94 4.75
C PHE A 41 25.20 -7.33 3.42
N MET A 42 25.75 -6.37 2.69
CA MET A 42 26.40 -6.55 1.41
C MET A 42 27.82 -6.04 1.46
N THR A 43 28.78 -6.83 1.04
CA THR A 43 30.18 -6.39 0.79
C THR A 43 30.41 -6.39 -0.70
N THR A 44 30.95 -5.30 -1.21
CA THR A 44 31.44 -5.24 -2.58
C THR A 44 32.88 -5.73 -2.60
N GLN A 45 33.12 -6.85 -3.29
CA GLN A 45 34.47 -7.30 -3.58
C GLN A 45 34.89 -6.72 -4.93
N HIS A 46 35.96 -5.95 -4.90
CA HIS A 46 36.58 -5.38 -6.10
C HIS A 46 37.65 -6.38 -6.60
N ILE A 47 37.40 -7.06 -7.71
CA ILE A 47 38.37 -7.91 -8.39
C ILE A 47 38.98 -7.08 -9.52
N THR A 48 40.20 -6.60 -9.32
CA THR A 48 40.93 -5.88 -10.38
C THR A 48 41.80 -6.87 -11.16
N ILE A 49 41.50 -7.01 -12.43
CA ILE A 49 42.33 -7.72 -13.38
C ILE A 49 43.35 -6.70 -13.94
N GLU A 50 44.64 -6.93 -13.66
CA GLU A 50 45.66 -5.99 -14.12
C GLU A 50 45.72 -5.99 -15.67
N GLY A 51 45.91 -4.80 -16.22
CA GLY A 51 46.10 -4.62 -17.65
C GLY A 51 47.42 -5.23 -18.11
N PHE A 52 47.43 -5.79 -19.28
CA PHE A 52 48.61 -6.38 -19.91
C PHE A 52 48.96 -5.65 -21.23
N THR A 53 50.21 -5.25 -21.39
CA THR A 53 50.68 -4.62 -22.63
C THR A 53 51.85 -5.44 -23.18
N ASN A 54 51.70 -5.90 -24.42
CA ASN A 54 52.81 -6.47 -25.19
C ASN A 54 52.99 -5.64 -26.46
N GLY A 55 54.04 -5.93 -27.24
CA GLY A 55 54.36 -5.17 -28.45
C GLY A 55 53.29 -5.12 -29.54
N HIS A 56 52.17 -5.85 -29.39
CA HIS A 56 51.12 -5.96 -30.40
C HIS A 56 49.69 -5.61 -29.85
N ALA A 57 49.50 -5.62 -28.56
CA ALA A 57 48.18 -5.30 -27.95
C ALA A 57 48.31 -4.79 -26.54
N THR A 58 47.43 -3.84 -26.19
CA THR A 58 47.26 -3.31 -24.85
C THR A 58 45.87 -3.66 -24.38
N ILE A 59 45.76 -4.44 -23.30
CA ILE A 59 44.50 -4.75 -22.62
C ILE A 59 44.47 -3.88 -21.37
N PRO A 60 43.52 -2.96 -21.24
CA PRO A 60 43.40 -2.10 -20.04
C PRO A 60 43.04 -2.92 -18.81
N ALA A 61 43.43 -2.50 -17.64
CA ALA A 61 42.99 -3.06 -16.38
C ALA A 61 41.46 -2.93 -16.28
N LYS A 62 40.82 -3.97 -15.80
CA LYS A 62 39.35 -3.99 -15.59
C LYS A 62 39.03 -4.41 -14.16
N THR A 63 38.33 -3.54 -13.43
CA THR A 63 37.79 -3.87 -12.12
C THR A 63 36.38 -4.42 -12.30
N ILE A 64 36.11 -5.55 -11.69
CA ILE A 64 34.78 -6.18 -11.61
C ILE A 64 34.35 -6.11 -10.17
N ASP A 65 33.22 -5.43 -9.93
CA ASP A 65 32.64 -5.30 -8.61
C ASP A 65 31.61 -6.41 -8.41
N ILE A 66 31.88 -7.30 -7.46
CA ILE A 66 30.98 -8.38 -7.10
C ILE A 66 30.39 -8.03 -5.74
N VAL A 67 29.08 -7.76 -5.72
CA VAL A 67 28.33 -7.54 -4.49
C VAL A 67 27.94 -8.89 -3.91
N LEU A 68 28.52 -9.24 -2.77
CA LEU A 68 28.25 -10.47 -2.06
C LEU A 68 27.52 -10.19 -0.75
N PRO A 69 26.51 -11.00 -0.38
CA PRO A 69 25.94 -10.90 0.95
C PRO A 69 27.00 -11.29 1.99
N THR A 70 27.31 -10.34 2.92
CA THR A 70 28.31 -10.56 3.99
C THR A 70 27.75 -11.32 5.18
N CYS A 71 26.48 -11.56 5.19
CA CYS A 71 25.81 -12.12 6.34
C CYS A 71 25.94 -13.65 6.37
N ILE A 72 26.89 -14.15 7.16
CA ILE A 72 27.09 -15.60 7.43
C ILE A 72 26.79 -15.93 8.91
N GLN A 73 26.12 -15.05 9.63
CA GLN A 73 25.84 -15.31 11.05
C GLN A 73 24.66 -16.28 11.20
N ASN A 74 24.93 -17.51 11.56
CA ASN A 74 23.94 -18.43 12.12
C ASN A 74 23.88 -18.21 13.63
N ILE A 75 23.04 -17.27 14.06
CA ILE A 75 22.71 -17.10 15.47
C ILE A 75 21.39 -17.83 15.70
N GLU A 76 21.40 -18.79 16.64
CA GLU A 76 20.15 -19.45 17.04
C GLU A 76 19.29 -18.45 17.81
N PRO A 77 17.98 -18.33 17.47
CA PRO A 77 17.06 -17.49 18.22
C PRO A 77 16.96 -17.97 19.68
N ASP A 78 16.68 -17.04 20.60
CA ASP A 78 16.39 -17.39 21.98
C ASP A 78 15.08 -18.23 22.09
N ALA A 79 14.74 -18.67 23.30
CA ALA A 79 13.52 -19.45 23.57
C ALA A 79 12.22 -18.73 23.15
N ASN A 80 12.28 -17.40 22.94
CA ASN A 80 11.17 -16.56 22.49
C ASN A 80 11.23 -16.25 20.98
N GLY A 81 12.23 -16.73 20.26
CA GLY A 81 12.44 -16.45 18.84
C GLY A 81 13.12 -15.10 18.58
N HIS A 82 13.67 -14.44 19.60
CA HIS A 82 14.34 -13.16 19.46
C HIS A 82 15.75 -13.32 18.89
N LEU A 83 16.09 -12.41 17.99
CA LEU A 83 17.42 -12.27 17.43
C LEU A 83 17.97 -10.88 17.77
N PRO A 84 19.29 -10.74 18.05
CA PRO A 84 19.88 -9.41 18.25
C PRO A 84 19.61 -8.50 17.04
N PRO A 85 19.29 -7.21 17.25
CA PRO A 85 19.19 -6.25 16.17
C PRO A 85 20.48 -6.22 15.33
N GLY A 86 20.36 -6.20 14.00
CA GLY A 86 21.53 -6.27 13.11
C GLY A 86 21.98 -7.70 12.77
N THR A 87 21.28 -8.74 13.23
CA THR A 87 21.52 -10.12 12.79
C THR A 87 21.14 -10.29 11.33
N CYS A 88 21.88 -11.15 10.62
CA CYS A 88 21.60 -11.52 9.24
C CYS A 88 20.15 -11.97 9.02
N HIS A 89 19.51 -11.41 8.00
CA HIS A 89 18.13 -11.69 7.63
C HIS A 89 17.09 -11.40 8.73
N ALA A 90 17.47 -10.74 9.85
CA ALA A 90 16.49 -10.26 10.81
C ALA A 90 15.70 -9.11 10.20
N LEU A 91 14.39 -9.26 10.15
CA LEU A 91 13.45 -8.30 9.53
C LEU A 91 13.06 -7.17 10.49
N TRP A 92 13.45 -7.30 11.77
CA TRP A 92 13.11 -6.35 12.82
C TRP A 92 14.34 -5.60 13.32
N ASN A 93 14.28 -4.27 13.34
CA ASN A 93 15.34 -3.41 13.86
C ASN A 93 15.30 -3.24 15.40
N TYR A 94 14.37 -3.92 16.04
CA TYR A 94 14.13 -3.93 17.50
C TYR A 94 13.58 -5.29 17.92
N TYR A 95 13.50 -5.54 19.22
CA TYR A 95 12.85 -6.75 19.76
C TYR A 95 11.32 -6.59 19.68
N PRO A 96 10.65 -7.29 18.76
CA PRO A 96 9.20 -7.15 18.60
C PRO A 96 8.45 -7.83 19.73
N SER A 97 7.42 -7.16 20.26
CA SER A 97 6.59 -7.66 21.34
C SER A 97 5.51 -8.62 20.84
N PHE A 98 5.65 -9.91 21.14
CA PHE A 98 4.62 -10.91 20.85
C PHE A 98 3.29 -10.61 21.56
N SER A 99 3.34 -10.21 22.84
CA SER A 99 2.14 -9.92 23.64
C SER A 99 1.35 -8.73 23.09
N ALA A 100 2.02 -7.67 22.61
CA ALA A 100 1.35 -6.54 22.00
C ALA A 100 0.70 -6.94 20.65
N ALA A 101 1.41 -7.67 19.79
CA ALA A 101 0.85 -8.16 18.53
C ALA A 101 -0.37 -9.07 18.78
N LEU A 102 -0.30 -9.98 19.75
CA LEU A 102 -1.39 -10.88 20.10
C LEU A 102 -2.59 -10.11 20.68
N ALA A 103 -2.35 -9.11 21.53
CA ALA A 103 -3.42 -8.26 22.08
C ALA A 103 -4.20 -7.55 20.96
N PHE A 104 -3.51 -6.94 19.99
CA PHE A 104 -4.17 -6.33 18.85
C PHE A 104 -4.89 -7.35 17.96
N THR A 105 -4.34 -8.56 17.78
CA THR A 105 -5.03 -9.65 17.08
C THR A 105 -6.38 -9.96 17.74
N VAL A 106 -6.41 -10.10 19.07
CA VAL A 106 -7.63 -10.40 19.81
C VAL A 106 -8.64 -9.24 19.73
N ILE A 107 -8.17 -8.00 19.89
CA ILE A 107 -9.03 -6.82 19.84
C ILE A 107 -9.67 -6.67 18.44
N PHE A 108 -8.89 -6.77 17.36
CA PHE A 108 -9.44 -6.72 16.00
C PHE A 108 -10.34 -7.93 15.69
N GLY A 109 -10.03 -9.11 16.24
CA GLY A 109 -10.89 -10.29 16.15
C GLY A 109 -12.26 -10.05 16.79
N ILE A 110 -12.30 -9.45 17.97
CA ILE A 110 -13.55 -9.07 18.64
C ILE A 110 -14.32 -8.06 17.80
N LEU A 111 -13.65 -7.03 17.25
CA LEU A 111 -14.30 -6.05 16.37
C LEU A 111 -14.85 -6.71 15.10
N THR A 112 -14.13 -7.66 14.51
CA THR A 112 -14.60 -8.41 13.34
C THR A 112 -15.89 -9.16 13.65
N LEU A 113 -15.95 -9.85 14.79
CA LEU A 113 -17.16 -10.57 15.24
C LEU A 113 -18.31 -9.60 15.54
N ALA A 114 -18.02 -8.45 16.16
CA ALA A 114 -19.01 -7.43 16.44
C ALA A 114 -19.61 -6.84 15.15
N HIS A 115 -18.77 -6.50 14.16
CA HIS A 115 -19.24 -6.02 12.86
C HIS A 115 -20.02 -7.08 12.09
N LEU A 116 -19.57 -8.33 12.14
CA LEU A 116 -20.30 -9.46 11.52
C LEU A 116 -21.69 -9.63 12.15
N TYR A 117 -21.76 -9.62 13.48
CA TYR A 117 -23.04 -9.67 14.20
C TYR A 117 -23.96 -8.51 13.81
N GLN A 118 -23.44 -7.27 13.78
CA GLN A 118 -24.21 -6.09 13.40
C GLN A 118 -24.67 -6.15 11.94
N ALA A 119 -23.82 -6.59 11.01
CA ALA A 119 -24.15 -6.72 9.60
C ALA A 119 -25.33 -7.69 9.39
N ILE A 120 -25.35 -8.79 10.14
CA ILE A 120 -26.45 -9.78 10.12
C ILE A 120 -27.70 -9.20 10.81
N ALA A 121 -27.56 -8.62 12.00
CA ALA A 121 -28.67 -8.09 12.78
C ALA A 121 -29.42 -6.96 12.07
N TYR A 122 -28.69 -6.01 11.48
CA TYR A 122 -29.26 -4.88 10.73
C TYR A 122 -29.57 -5.21 9.26
N ARG A 123 -29.21 -6.40 8.78
CA ARG A 123 -29.46 -6.88 7.41
C ARG A 123 -28.93 -5.92 6.31
N LYS A 124 -27.84 -5.18 6.57
CA LYS A 124 -27.23 -4.25 5.62
C LYS A 124 -26.08 -4.90 4.87
N LYS A 125 -26.34 -5.35 3.65
CA LYS A 125 -25.36 -6.08 2.83
C LYS A 125 -24.05 -5.33 2.61
N PHE A 126 -24.07 -4.00 2.50
CA PHE A 126 -22.84 -3.22 2.26
C PHE A 126 -21.88 -3.22 3.45
N CYS A 127 -22.37 -3.51 4.68
CA CYS A 127 -21.52 -3.55 5.88
C CYS A 127 -20.51 -4.71 5.86
N TRP A 128 -20.62 -5.66 4.91
CA TRP A 128 -19.59 -6.67 4.72
C TRP A 128 -18.20 -6.09 4.46
N VAL A 129 -18.12 -4.87 3.90
CA VAL A 129 -16.87 -4.18 3.59
C VAL A 129 -16.10 -3.84 4.86
N ILE A 130 -16.76 -3.33 5.91
CA ILE A 130 -16.10 -3.05 7.20
C ILE A 130 -15.77 -4.35 7.96
N VAL A 131 -16.56 -5.41 7.79
CA VAL A 131 -16.24 -6.74 8.31
C VAL A 131 -14.93 -7.23 7.71
N MET A 132 -14.77 -7.10 6.39
CA MET A 132 -13.53 -7.48 5.71
C MET A 132 -12.35 -6.59 6.12
N ALA A 133 -12.53 -5.27 6.28
CA ALA A 133 -11.49 -4.38 6.78
C ALA A 133 -10.95 -4.84 8.13
N SER A 134 -11.85 -5.09 9.08
CA SER A 134 -11.53 -5.57 10.42
C SER A 134 -10.91 -6.98 10.41
N PHE A 135 -11.35 -7.85 9.50
CA PHE A 135 -10.78 -9.18 9.30
C PHE A 135 -9.33 -9.11 8.76
N TRP A 136 -9.05 -8.23 7.80
CA TRP A 136 -7.68 -8.03 7.31
C TRP A 136 -6.74 -7.50 8.40
N GLU A 137 -7.20 -6.61 9.27
CA GLU A 137 -6.42 -6.19 10.45
C GLU A 137 -6.18 -7.37 11.41
N THR A 138 -7.19 -8.18 11.67
CA THR A 138 -7.02 -9.38 12.50
C THR A 138 -5.94 -10.29 11.94
N LEU A 139 -5.95 -10.56 10.63
CA LEU A 139 -4.91 -11.35 9.97
C LEU A 139 -3.55 -10.65 10.01
N ALA A 140 -3.50 -9.35 9.79
CA ALA A 140 -2.26 -8.58 9.84
C ALA A 140 -1.56 -8.76 11.20
N TYR A 141 -2.27 -8.54 12.31
CA TYR A 141 -1.67 -8.69 13.64
C TYR A 141 -1.44 -10.14 14.03
N LEU A 142 -2.22 -11.09 13.52
CA LEU A 142 -1.95 -12.52 13.66
C LEU A 142 -0.61 -12.88 13.00
N PHE A 143 -0.39 -12.50 11.74
CA PHE A 143 0.88 -12.74 11.05
C PHE A 143 2.03 -11.94 11.67
N ARG A 144 1.76 -10.72 12.19
CA ARG A 144 2.73 -9.99 13.00
C ARG A 144 3.15 -10.79 14.22
N SER A 145 2.22 -11.36 14.97
CA SER A 145 2.52 -12.16 16.15
C SER A 145 3.35 -13.42 15.81
N VAL A 146 3.08 -14.06 14.67
CA VAL A 146 3.90 -15.16 14.16
C VAL A 146 5.30 -14.67 13.77
N SER A 147 5.40 -13.51 13.09
CA SER A 147 6.67 -12.93 12.69
C SER A 147 7.57 -12.54 13.85
N THR A 148 7.01 -12.20 15.02
CA THR A 148 7.83 -11.94 16.23
C THR A 148 8.58 -13.19 16.70
N ARG A 149 8.04 -14.39 16.43
CA ARG A 149 8.66 -15.67 16.77
C ARG A 149 9.58 -16.20 15.67
N TYR A 150 9.31 -15.86 14.42
CA TYR A 150 10.07 -16.30 13.25
C TYR A 150 10.64 -15.08 12.51
N GLN A 151 11.60 -14.40 13.16
CA GLN A 151 12.09 -13.09 12.75
C GLN A 151 12.87 -13.08 11.44
N GLN A 152 13.29 -14.24 10.93
CA GLN A 152 13.98 -14.39 9.64
C GLN A 152 13.04 -14.87 8.51
N ASN A 153 11.76 -15.11 8.80
CA ASN A 153 10.82 -15.58 7.80
C ASN A 153 10.21 -14.41 7.02
N THR A 154 10.83 -14.08 5.90
CA THR A 154 10.39 -13.01 4.99
C THR A 154 8.96 -13.21 4.51
N GLY A 155 8.52 -14.46 4.26
CA GLY A 155 7.15 -14.73 3.77
C GLY A 155 6.09 -14.31 4.78
N VAL A 156 6.25 -14.68 6.05
CA VAL A 156 5.33 -14.29 7.13
C VAL A 156 5.30 -12.77 7.30
N TYR A 157 6.46 -12.12 7.26
CA TYR A 157 6.56 -10.66 7.36
C TYR A 157 5.88 -9.96 6.19
N LEU A 158 6.07 -10.43 4.96
CA LEU A 158 5.42 -9.86 3.78
C LEU A 158 3.89 -9.99 3.82
N ILE A 159 3.37 -11.14 4.28
CA ILE A 159 1.92 -11.33 4.45
C ILE A 159 1.37 -10.33 5.48
N PHE A 160 2.05 -10.15 6.61
CA PHE A 160 1.70 -9.11 7.58
C PHE A 160 1.63 -7.72 6.91
N GLN A 161 2.66 -7.33 6.18
CA GLN A 161 2.73 -6.02 5.51
C GLN A 161 1.62 -5.84 4.46
N ILE A 162 1.31 -6.86 3.68
CA ILE A 162 0.23 -6.81 2.69
C ILE A 162 -1.12 -6.56 3.39
N PHE A 163 -1.42 -7.26 4.48
CA PHE A 163 -2.70 -7.09 5.18
C PHE A 163 -2.81 -5.73 5.88
N VAL A 164 -1.72 -5.21 6.46
CA VAL A 164 -1.67 -3.85 7.02
C VAL A 164 -1.95 -2.80 5.96
N LEU A 165 -1.48 -2.99 4.72
CA LEU A 165 -1.77 -2.08 3.60
C LEU A 165 -3.18 -2.26 3.03
N LEU A 166 -3.70 -3.48 3.06
CA LEU A 166 -5.00 -3.81 2.46
C LEU A 166 -6.17 -3.28 3.31
N SER A 167 -6.07 -3.37 4.62
CA SER A 167 -7.18 -3.01 5.52
C SER A 167 -7.65 -1.56 5.39
N PRO A 168 -6.79 -0.53 5.35
CA PRO A 168 -7.22 0.86 5.17
C PRO A 168 -7.96 1.12 3.86
N LEU A 169 -7.59 0.40 2.80
CA LEU A 169 -8.31 0.47 1.52
C LEU A 169 -9.80 0.08 1.70
N TRP A 170 -10.06 -0.95 2.51
CA TRP A 170 -11.42 -1.39 2.81
C TRP A 170 -12.15 -0.44 3.75
N VAL A 171 -11.46 0.17 4.73
CA VAL A 171 -12.07 1.20 5.59
C VAL A 171 -12.45 2.42 4.76
N ASN A 172 -11.55 2.92 3.91
CA ASN A 172 -11.84 4.03 2.99
C ASN A 172 -13.02 3.70 2.07
N ALA A 173 -13.03 2.50 1.47
CA ALA A 173 -14.14 2.06 0.63
C ALA A 173 -15.47 2.06 1.40
N PHE A 174 -15.46 1.69 2.67
CA PHE A 174 -16.63 1.75 3.52
C PHE A 174 -17.06 3.19 3.80
N ASP A 175 -16.12 4.08 4.12
CA ASP A 175 -16.37 5.51 4.33
C ASP A 175 -17.02 6.14 3.09
N TYR A 176 -16.50 5.84 1.89
CA TYR A 176 -17.07 6.33 0.64
C TYR A 176 -18.48 5.81 0.38
N MET A 177 -18.71 4.53 0.71
CA MET A 177 -20.03 3.93 0.59
C MET A 177 -21.03 4.47 1.62
N VAL A 178 -20.59 4.78 2.83
CA VAL A 178 -21.44 5.39 3.87
C VAL A 178 -21.85 6.78 3.44
N LEU A 179 -20.92 7.66 3.03
CA LEU A 179 -21.28 9.00 2.54
C LEU A 179 -22.18 8.94 1.32
N GLY A 180 -21.88 8.06 0.36
CA GLY A 180 -22.72 7.87 -0.81
C GLY A 180 -24.17 7.53 -0.44
N ARG A 181 -24.36 6.65 0.54
CA ARG A 181 -25.69 6.30 1.05
C ARG A 181 -26.34 7.43 1.83
N MET A 182 -25.58 8.19 2.61
CA MET A 182 -26.09 9.38 3.30
C MET A 182 -26.59 10.42 2.31
N ILE A 183 -25.83 10.69 1.23
CA ILE A 183 -26.25 11.61 0.16
C ILE A 183 -27.52 11.09 -0.51
N TYR A 184 -27.57 9.80 -0.82
CA TYR A 184 -28.74 9.19 -1.47
C TYR A 184 -29.99 9.21 -0.60
N PHE A 185 -29.85 8.99 0.70
CA PHE A 185 -30.97 8.89 1.65
C PHE A 185 -31.46 10.27 2.13
N PHE A 186 -30.57 11.20 2.47
CA PHE A 186 -30.91 12.47 3.10
C PHE A 186 -31.01 13.65 2.12
N ALA A 187 -30.19 13.66 1.04
CA ALA A 187 -30.19 14.79 0.13
C ALA A 187 -31.33 14.71 -0.91
N PRO A 188 -32.21 15.70 -1.03
CA PRO A 188 -33.34 15.68 -1.96
C PRO A 188 -32.92 15.50 -3.43
N SER A 189 -31.74 15.98 -3.78
CA SER A 189 -31.18 15.86 -5.15
C SER A 189 -30.47 14.53 -5.42
N HIS A 190 -30.21 13.72 -4.39
CA HIS A 190 -29.34 12.53 -4.43
C HIS A 190 -27.94 12.78 -5.04
N LYS A 191 -27.47 14.04 -5.06
CA LYS A 191 -26.23 14.50 -5.67
C LYS A 191 -25.50 15.50 -4.77
N VAL A 192 -24.18 15.54 -4.88
CA VAL A 192 -23.31 16.58 -4.34
C VAL A 192 -22.37 17.05 -5.45
N PHE A 193 -22.16 18.36 -5.62
CA PHE A 193 -21.45 18.94 -6.75
C PHE A 193 -21.94 18.42 -8.13
N ASN A 194 -23.23 18.18 -8.25
CA ASN A 194 -23.87 17.61 -9.44
C ASN A 194 -23.45 16.16 -9.79
N ILE A 195 -22.69 15.49 -8.91
CA ILE A 195 -22.28 14.09 -9.05
C ILE A 195 -23.26 13.20 -8.28
N ALA A 196 -23.78 12.16 -8.93
CA ALA A 196 -24.67 11.21 -8.29
C ALA A 196 -23.92 10.37 -7.23
N ALA A 197 -24.55 10.15 -6.09
CA ALA A 197 -23.97 9.48 -4.93
C ALA A 197 -23.27 8.13 -5.24
N PRO A 198 -23.82 7.21 -6.05
CA PRO A 198 -23.15 5.94 -6.36
C PRO A 198 -21.91 6.09 -7.26
N ILE A 199 -21.92 7.09 -8.16
CA ILE A 199 -20.76 7.38 -9.01
C ILE A 199 -19.64 7.95 -8.16
N LEU A 200 -19.96 8.84 -7.23
CA LEU A 200 -19.01 9.40 -6.27
C LEU A 200 -18.30 8.30 -5.49
N ALA A 201 -19.05 7.43 -4.83
CA ALA A 201 -18.49 6.34 -4.04
C ALA A 201 -17.60 5.40 -4.88
N ALA A 202 -18.05 5.02 -6.07
CA ALA A 202 -17.28 4.13 -6.95
C ALA A 202 -15.99 4.77 -7.47
N ALA A 203 -16.01 6.08 -7.80
CA ALA A 203 -14.85 6.80 -8.28
C ALA A 203 -13.74 6.86 -7.21
N PHE A 204 -14.10 7.20 -5.96
CA PHE A 204 -13.13 7.25 -4.87
C PHE A 204 -12.54 5.87 -4.53
N VAL A 205 -13.35 4.81 -4.54
CA VAL A 205 -12.84 3.43 -4.38
C VAL A 205 -11.85 3.08 -5.49
N ALA A 206 -12.13 3.47 -6.74
CA ALA A 206 -11.23 3.21 -7.86
C ALA A 206 -9.90 3.99 -7.72
N PHE A 207 -9.94 5.26 -7.29
CA PHE A 207 -8.75 6.08 -7.07
C PHE A 207 -7.88 5.52 -5.94
N ASP A 208 -8.47 5.11 -4.82
CA ASP A 208 -7.75 4.48 -3.72
C ASP A 208 -7.14 3.13 -4.14
N PHE A 209 -7.84 2.38 -4.98
CA PHE A 209 -7.29 1.15 -5.53
C PHE A 209 -6.04 1.40 -6.40
N VAL A 210 -6.03 2.45 -7.22
CA VAL A 210 -4.83 2.87 -7.97
C VAL A 210 -3.70 3.26 -7.02
N ALA A 211 -3.98 4.06 -5.99
CA ALA A 211 -3.00 4.45 -4.98
C ALA A 211 -2.43 3.22 -4.25
N PHE A 212 -3.28 2.24 -3.92
CA PHE A 212 -2.87 0.96 -3.31
C PHE A 212 -1.94 0.15 -4.21
N ILE A 213 -2.22 0.05 -5.52
CA ILE A 213 -1.33 -0.64 -6.46
C ILE A 213 0.05 0.02 -6.50
N ILE A 214 0.13 1.36 -6.50
CA ILE A 214 1.39 2.10 -6.44
C ILE A 214 2.15 1.76 -5.16
N GLN A 215 1.46 1.74 -4.01
CA GLN A 215 2.05 1.35 -2.72
C GLN A 215 2.56 -0.10 -2.74
N LEU A 216 1.81 -1.02 -3.34
CA LEU A 216 2.20 -2.42 -3.44
C LEU A 216 3.46 -2.60 -4.30
N VAL A 217 3.54 -1.90 -5.43
CA VAL A 217 4.72 -1.89 -6.30
C VAL A 217 5.93 -1.34 -5.55
N GLY A 218 5.81 -0.16 -4.91
CA GLY A 218 6.88 0.42 -4.11
C GLY A 218 7.33 -0.50 -2.98
N GLY A 219 6.38 -1.04 -2.21
CA GLY A 219 6.68 -1.97 -1.10
C GLY A 219 7.35 -3.27 -1.54
N SER A 220 6.98 -3.82 -2.70
CA SER A 220 7.58 -5.04 -3.23
C SER A 220 9.00 -4.83 -3.78
N MET A 221 9.31 -3.63 -4.28
CA MET A 221 10.65 -3.28 -4.78
C MET A 221 11.65 -3.01 -3.63
N ALA A 222 11.16 -2.66 -2.44
CA ALA A 222 11.99 -2.36 -1.26
C ALA A 222 12.50 -3.64 -0.56
N GLY A 223 12.87 -4.68 -1.31
CA GLY A 223 13.39 -5.92 -0.74
C GLY A 223 14.72 -5.72 0.01
N PRO A 224 15.00 -6.53 1.06
CA PRO A 224 16.23 -6.39 1.87
C PRO A 224 17.52 -6.67 1.08
N THR A 225 17.43 -7.27 -0.09
CA THR A 225 18.57 -7.58 -0.97
C THR A 225 18.73 -6.58 -2.12
N ALA A 226 17.85 -5.58 -2.24
CA ALA A 226 17.94 -4.58 -3.29
C ALA A 226 19.08 -3.57 -3.00
N PRO A 227 19.78 -3.04 -4.03
CA PRO A 227 20.75 -1.97 -3.86
C PRO A 227 20.14 -0.73 -3.21
N ALA A 228 20.92 0.03 -2.44
CA ALA A 228 20.44 1.19 -1.67
C ALA A 228 19.71 2.23 -2.55
N GLU A 229 20.19 2.46 -3.78
CA GLU A 229 19.50 3.36 -4.73
C GLU A 229 18.11 2.85 -5.17
N GLU A 230 17.97 1.54 -5.36
CA GLU A 230 16.69 0.93 -5.72
C GLU A 230 15.74 0.91 -4.54
N GLN A 231 16.24 0.66 -3.33
CA GLN A 231 15.44 0.78 -2.10
C GLN A 231 14.92 2.21 -1.91
N LEU A 232 15.76 3.23 -2.15
CA LEU A 232 15.34 4.62 -2.04
C LEU A 232 14.24 4.98 -3.07
N LYS A 233 14.40 4.53 -4.32
CA LYS A 233 13.35 4.68 -5.36
C LYS A 233 12.05 3.98 -4.97
N ALA A 234 12.15 2.76 -4.45
CA ALA A 234 11.02 1.98 -3.98
C ALA A 234 10.25 2.69 -2.85
N ILE A 235 10.97 3.25 -1.87
CA ILE A 235 10.40 4.04 -0.78
C ILE A 235 9.69 5.28 -1.34
N HIS A 236 10.29 6.01 -2.29
CA HIS A 236 9.65 7.18 -2.90
C HIS A 236 8.37 6.82 -3.67
N ILE A 237 8.35 5.68 -4.39
CA ILE A 237 7.13 5.18 -5.06
C ILE A 237 6.05 4.86 -4.01
N TYR A 238 6.42 4.15 -2.95
CA TYR A 238 5.51 3.83 -1.86
C TYR A 238 4.90 5.08 -1.20
N MET A 239 5.76 6.06 -0.86
CA MET A 239 5.34 7.35 -0.30
C MET A 239 4.46 8.14 -1.28
N GLY A 240 4.78 8.10 -2.57
CA GLY A 240 3.96 8.71 -3.63
C GLY A 240 2.55 8.13 -3.68
N GLY A 241 2.41 6.80 -3.55
CA GLY A 241 1.11 6.13 -3.45
C GLY A 241 0.31 6.56 -2.22
N MET A 242 0.97 6.67 -1.04
CA MET A 242 0.32 7.15 0.18
C MET A 242 -0.08 8.64 0.08
N GLY A 243 0.78 9.48 -0.50
CA GLY A 243 0.48 10.89 -0.74
C GLY A 243 -0.72 11.07 -1.67
N LEU A 244 -0.80 10.24 -2.72
CA LEU A 244 -1.95 10.23 -3.64
C LEU A 244 -3.23 9.81 -2.93
N GLN A 245 -3.19 8.79 -2.08
CA GLN A 245 -4.33 8.37 -1.25
C GLN A 245 -4.78 9.49 -0.32
N GLN A 246 -3.85 10.15 0.37
CA GLN A 246 -4.16 11.28 1.24
C GLN A 246 -4.79 12.45 0.46
N PHE A 247 -4.32 12.73 -0.74
CA PHE A 247 -4.94 13.74 -1.60
C PHE A 247 -6.41 13.41 -1.89
N PHE A 248 -6.74 12.16 -2.24
CA PHE A 248 -8.13 11.76 -2.49
C PHE A 248 -8.99 11.82 -1.23
N ILE A 249 -8.44 11.49 -0.05
CA ILE A 249 -9.14 11.65 1.23
C ILE A 249 -9.49 13.12 1.48
N VAL A 250 -8.57 14.06 1.25
CA VAL A 250 -8.83 15.50 1.41
C VAL A 250 -9.93 15.97 0.45
N VAL A 251 -9.90 15.54 -0.81
CA VAL A 251 -10.96 15.83 -1.77
C VAL A 251 -12.29 15.23 -1.30
N PHE A 252 -12.29 14.02 -0.80
CA PHE A 252 -13.49 13.36 -0.28
C PHE A 252 -14.08 14.10 0.94
N VAL A 253 -13.23 14.58 1.86
CA VAL A 253 -13.66 15.44 2.98
C VAL A 253 -14.37 16.69 2.48
N ALA A 254 -13.92 17.31 1.38
CA ALA A 254 -14.61 18.45 0.78
C ALA A 254 -16.03 18.10 0.31
N PHE A 255 -16.26 16.89 -0.22
CA PHE A 255 -17.60 16.39 -0.54
C PHE A 255 -18.45 16.18 0.71
N ALA A 256 -17.87 15.63 1.78
CA ALA A 256 -18.57 15.44 3.05
C ALA A 256 -18.97 16.79 3.69
N VAL A 257 -18.08 17.79 3.65
CA VAL A 257 -18.36 19.15 4.11
C VAL A 257 -19.44 19.80 3.25
N LYS A 258 -19.39 19.65 1.93
CA LYS A 258 -20.44 20.18 1.04
C LYS A 258 -21.80 19.56 1.35
N PHE A 259 -21.86 18.23 1.53
CA PHE A 259 -23.07 17.54 1.97
C PHE A 259 -23.58 18.12 3.29
N GLN A 260 -22.71 18.31 4.29
CA GLN A 260 -23.06 18.91 5.58
C GLN A 260 -23.68 20.31 5.42
N LEU A 261 -23.07 21.17 4.60
CA LEU A 261 -23.56 22.52 4.34
C LEU A 261 -24.93 22.54 3.64
N ASP A 262 -25.11 21.64 2.67
CA ASP A 262 -26.39 21.53 1.97
C ASP A 262 -27.50 21.00 2.88
N MET A 263 -27.21 20.02 3.73
CA MET A 263 -28.17 19.48 4.69
C MET A 263 -28.53 20.47 5.79
N ARG A 264 -27.62 21.34 6.24
CA ARG A 264 -27.93 22.42 7.16
C ARG A 264 -28.96 23.40 6.59
N LYS A 265 -28.89 23.73 5.28
CA LYS A 265 -29.87 24.59 4.59
C LYS A 265 -31.25 23.92 4.54
N VAL A 266 -31.30 22.62 4.25
CA VAL A 266 -32.56 21.85 4.19
C VAL A 266 -33.23 21.76 5.58
N LYS A 267 -32.45 21.55 6.65
CA LYS A 267 -32.96 21.45 8.03
C LYS A 267 -33.62 22.71 8.51
N THR A 268 -33.19 23.89 8.05
CA THR A 268 -33.82 25.17 8.40
C THR A 268 -35.26 25.27 7.89
N THR A 269 -35.65 24.46 6.92
CA THR A 269 -36.97 24.48 6.28
C THR A 269 -37.90 23.36 6.80
N ARG A 270 -37.40 22.37 7.56
CA ARG A 270 -38.14 21.20 8.02
C ARG A 270 -38.09 21.10 9.55
N GLU A 271 -39.24 20.86 10.19
CA GLU A 271 -39.32 20.64 11.62
C GLU A 271 -38.40 19.51 12.09
N THR A 272 -37.64 19.74 13.17
CA THR A 272 -36.63 18.83 13.72
C THR A 272 -37.32 17.68 14.45
N SER A 273 -37.19 16.44 13.94
CA SER A 273 -37.58 15.27 14.73
C SER A 273 -36.62 15.11 15.92
N SER A 274 -37.21 14.80 17.10
CA SER A 274 -36.46 14.63 18.36
C SER A 274 -35.63 13.36 18.44
N ASP A 275 -35.73 12.45 17.48
CA ASP A 275 -35.00 11.19 17.49
C ASP A 275 -33.66 11.31 16.77
N TRP A 276 -32.55 11.09 17.51
CA TRP A 276 -31.19 11.11 16.98
C TRP A 276 -30.95 10.06 15.87
N ARG A 277 -31.75 9.00 15.81
CA ARG A 277 -31.68 7.95 14.77
C ARG A 277 -32.18 8.44 13.42
N SER A 278 -33.00 9.47 13.39
CA SER A 278 -33.46 10.10 12.14
C SER A 278 -32.55 11.25 11.70
N ASP A 279 -31.47 11.52 12.43
CA ASP A 279 -30.52 12.60 12.16
C ASP A 279 -29.25 12.05 11.45
N TRP A 280 -28.76 12.78 10.50
CA TRP A 280 -27.54 12.44 9.74
C TRP A 280 -26.25 12.80 10.48
N HIS A 281 -26.30 13.68 11.51
CA HIS A 281 -25.13 14.19 12.21
C HIS A 281 -24.26 13.08 12.86
N PRO A 282 -24.81 12.11 13.63
CA PRO A 282 -23.97 11.13 14.31
C PRO A 282 -23.14 10.30 13.31
N LEU A 283 -23.76 9.89 12.20
CA LEU A 283 -23.06 9.10 11.19
C LEU A 283 -22.01 9.91 10.43
N LEU A 284 -22.26 11.20 10.17
CA LEU A 284 -21.28 12.08 9.56
C LEU A 284 -20.10 12.37 10.49
N PHE A 285 -20.32 12.54 11.79
CA PHE A 285 -19.24 12.70 12.77
C PHE A 285 -18.39 11.42 12.89
N THR A 286 -19.02 10.25 12.84
CA THR A 286 -18.30 8.96 12.79
C THR A 286 -17.43 8.87 11.56
N LEU A 287 -17.94 9.29 10.40
CA LEU A 287 -17.17 9.37 9.16
C LEU A 287 -15.94 10.30 9.29
N TYR A 288 -16.12 11.50 9.84
CA TYR A 288 -15.00 12.41 10.08
C TYR A 288 -13.98 11.85 11.07
N ALA A 289 -14.42 11.15 12.11
CA ALA A 289 -13.52 10.48 13.06
C ALA A 289 -12.69 9.39 12.37
N SER A 290 -13.33 8.55 11.54
CA SER A 290 -12.65 7.54 10.74
C SER A 290 -11.59 8.15 9.81
N LEU A 291 -11.97 9.14 9.00
CA LEU A 291 -11.06 9.81 8.06
C LEU A 291 -9.91 10.52 8.78
N THR A 292 -10.14 11.07 9.97
CA THR A 292 -9.09 11.69 10.80
C THR A 292 -8.10 10.62 11.28
N CYS A 293 -8.57 9.49 11.75
CA CYS A 293 -7.73 8.38 12.19
C CYS A 293 -6.88 7.84 11.03
N ILE A 294 -7.48 7.67 9.83
CA ILE A 294 -6.76 7.23 8.64
C ILE A 294 -5.71 8.27 8.22
N THR A 295 -6.03 9.56 8.29
CA THR A 295 -5.08 10.65 8.00
C THR A 295 -3.90 10.65 8.98
N ILE A 296 -4.13 10.45 10.28
CA ILE A 296 -3.06 10.33 11.29
C ILE A 296 -2.12 9.18 10.92
N ARG A 297 -2.69 8.02 10.56
CA ARG A 297 -1.94 6.85 10.11
C ARG A 297 -1.08 7.14 8.87
N ILE A 298 -1.65 7.77 7.85
CA ILE A 298 -0.93 8.10 6.61
C ILE A 298 0.22 9.08 6.89
N ILE A 299 -0.02 10.12 7.71
CA ILE A 299 1.01 11.08 8.10
C ILE A 299 2.14 10.37 8.85
N PHE A 300 1.81 9.47 9.79
CA PHE A 300 2.81 8.67 10.50
C PHE A 300 3.69 7.88 9.51
N ARG A 301 3.08 7.17 8.56
CA ARG A 301 3.81 6.40 7.55
C ARG A 301 4.69 7.28 6.65
N LEU A 302 4.20 8.44 6.22
CA LEU A 302 4.98 9.38 5.42
C LEU A 302 6.19 9.90 6.20
N VAL A 303 6.04 10.22 7.50
CA VAL A 303 7.13 10.67 8.36
C VAL A 303 8.11 9.53 8.64
N GLU A 304 7.61 8.31 8.92
CA GLU A 304 8.41 7.11 9.16
C GLU A 304 9.38 6.83 8.00
N PHE A 305 8.91 6.91 6.77
CA PHE A 305 9.70 6.62 5.57
C PHE A 305 10.42 7.85 4.98
N SER A 306 10.11 9.07 5.43
CA SER A 306 10.73 10.31 4.90
C SER A 306 12.22 10.40 5.15
N SER A 307 12.72 9.75 6.20
CA SER A 307 14.15 9.77 6.58
C SER A 307 15.03 8.99 5.59
N GLY A 308 14.44 8.19 4.71
CA GLY A 308 15.18 7.36 3.76
C GLY A 308 16.20 6.43 4.44
N SER A 309 17.18 5.96 3.68
CA SER A 309 18.30 5.16 4.16
C SER A 309 19.49 6.02 4.66
N THR A 310 19.27 7.26 5.05
CA THR A 310 20.32 8.25 5.34
C THR A 310 21.04 8.06 6.69
N GLY A 311 21.18 6.85 7.21
CA GLY A 311 22.06 6.55 8.37
C GLY A 311 21.72 7.23 9.70
N VAL A 312 20.74 8.13 9.72
CA VAL A 312 20.21 8.72 10.96
C VAL A 312 19.19 7.74 11.54
N SER A 313 19.42 7.25 12.75
CA SER A 313 18.48 6.36 13.43
C SER A 313 17.15 7.10 13.64
N ASN A 314 16.15 6.80 12.80
CA ASN A 314 14.80 7.34 13.00
C ASN A 314 14.16 6.63 14.20
N PRO A 315 13.85 7.34 15.30
CA PRO A 315 13.20 6.72 16.47
C PRO A 315 11.89 6.01 16.15
N LEU A 316 11.19 6.45 15.09
CA LEU A 316 9.93 5.84 14.64
C LEU A 316 10.13 4.42 14.08
N LEU A 317 11.32 4.12 13.52
CA LEU A 317 11.69 2.80 13.00
C LEU A 317 12.29 1.87 14.07
N THR A 318 12.78 2.43 15.20
CA THR A 318 13.48 1.68 16.23
C THR A 318 12.65 1.42 17.48
N ASN A 319 11.53 2.10 17.65
CA ASN A 319 10.65 1.93 18.80
C ASN A 319 9.25 1.47 18.39
N GLU A 320 8.94 0.24 18.73
CA GLU A 320 7.67 -0.42 18.40
C GLU A 320 6.42 0.31 18.93
N ALA A 321 6.54 1.09 20.01
CA ALA A 321 5.42 1.82 20.60
C ALA A 321 4.77 2.80 19.61
N TYR A 322 5.57 3.43 18.73
CA TYR A 322 5.04 4.33 17.71
C TYR A 322 4.18 3.59 16.67
N PHE A 323 4.57 2.39 16.29
CA PHE A 323 3.77 1.56 15.40
C PHE A 323 2.41 1.25 16.02
N TYR A 324 2.36 0.79 17.26
CA TYR A 324 1.06 0.52 17.91
C TYR A 324 0.26 1.78 18.20
N GLY A 325 0.92 2.89 18.56
CA GLY A 325 0.25 4.15 18.87
C GLY A 325 -0.30 4.89 17.66
N LEU A 326 0.45 4.91 16.55
CA LEU A 326 0.15 5.78 15.40
C LEU A 326 -0.28 5.01 14.13
N GLU A 327 -0.10 3.68 14.10
CA GLU A 327 -0.59 2.82 13.04
C GLU A 327 -1.80 2.00 13.51
N ALA A 328 -1.62 1.18 14.56
CA ALA A 328 -2.63 0.23 15.02
C ALA A 328 -3.82 0.92 15.71
N THR A 329 -3.55 1.84 16.65
CA THR A 329 -4.60 2.51 17.42
C THR A 329 -5.52 3.37 16.57
N PRO A 330 -5.06 4.20 15.62
CA PRO A 330 -5.94 4.92 14.72
C PRO A 330 -6.85 3.98 13.91
N MET A 331 -6.33 2.86 13.39
CA MET A 331 -7.14 1.88 12.68
C MET A 331 -8.19 1.23 13.58
N LEU A 332 -7.80 0.90 14.82
CA LEU A 332 -8.72 0.38 15.83
C LEU A 332 -9.88 1.36 16.09
N LEU A 333 -9.57 2.65 16.26
CA LEU A 333 -10.57 3.69 16.51
C LEU A 333 -11.46 3.94 15.30
N ALA A 334 -10.90 3.95 14.08
CA ALA A 334 -11.66 4.13 12.85
C ALA A 334 -12.71 3.02 12.68
N ILE A 335 -12.32 1.77 12.87
CA ILE A 335 -13.21 0.61 12.77
C ILE A 335 -14.21 0.61 13.93
N ALA A 336 -13.76 0.80 15.18
CA ALA A 336 -14.61 0.78 16.36
C ALA A 336 -15.67 1.89 16.35
N ALA A 337 -15.41 3.05 15.76
CA ALA A 337 -16.37 4.14 15.64
C ALA A 337 -17.65 3.68 14.93
N PHE A 338 -17.54 2.86 13.89
CA PHE A 338 -18.68 2.29 13.17
C PHE A 338 -19.37 1.11 13.90
N ASN A 339 -18.73 0.51 14.91
CA ASN A 339 -19.44 -0.38 15.83
C ASN A 339 -20.34 0.40 16.79
N ILE A 340 -19.90 1.58 17.23
CA ILE A 340 -20.65 2.44 18.15
C ILE A 340 -21.85 3.08 17.42
N ILE A 341 -21.60 3.69 16.26
CA ILE A 341 -22.63 4.31 15.42
C ILE A 341 -22.73 3.58 14.09
N HIS A 342 -23.45 2.45 14.14
CA HIS A 342 -23.58 1.61 12.97
C HIS A 342 -24.52 2.24 11.94
N PRO A 343 -24.15 2.29 10.62
CA PRO A 343 -25.00 2.88 9.59
C PRO A 343 -26.39 2.28 9.51
N GLY A 344 -26.53 1.00 9.87
CA GLY A 344 -27.83 0.31 9.92
C GLY A 344 -28.81 0.84 10.96
N LEU A 345 -28.36 1.61 11.95
CA LEU A 345 -29.21 2.29 12.94
C LEU A 345 -29.89 3.53 12.35
N ILE A 346 -29.22 4.20 11.42
CA ILE A 346 -29.62 5.51 10.86
C ILE A 346 -30.25 5.33 9.46
N LEU A 347 -29.63 4.51 8.62
CA LEU A 347 -30.11 4.24 7.26
C LEU A 347 -31.16 3.11 7.30
N VAL A 348 -32.37 3.39 7.74
CA VAL A 348 -33.45 2.42 7.91
C VAL A 348 -34.47 2.56 6.77
N GLY A 349 -35.11 1.43 6.37
CA GLY A 349 -36.15 1.40 5.34
C GLY A 349 -35.66 1.04 3.95
N ALA A 350 -36.61 0.82 3.03
CA ALA A 350 -36.32 0.41 1.65
C ALA A 350 -35.57 1.49 0.85
N GLU A 351 -35.80 2.76 1.14
CA GLU A 351 -35.12 3.90 0.50
C GLU A 351 -33.62 3.99 0.85
N SER A 352 -33.17 3.25 1.87
CA SER A 352 -31.75 3.17 2.23
C SER A 352 -30.92 2.26 1.28
N GLU A 353 -31.58 1.50 0.41
CA GLU A 353 -30.92 0.67 -0.58
C GLU A 353 -30.56 1.49 -1.83
N MET A 354 -29.31 1.93 -1.89
CA MET A 354 -28.77 2.64 -3.05
C MET A 354 -28.57 1.65 -4.20
N PRO A 355 -29.04 1.97 -5.43
CA PRO A 355 -28.78 1.13 -6.60
C PRO A 355 -27.30 0.97 -6.85
N GLY A 356 -26.86 -0.23 -7.19
CA GLY A 356 -25.45 -0.52 -7.46
C GLY A 356 -24.93 0.27 -8.67
N PHE A 357 -23.62 0.54 -8.68
CA PHE A 357 -22.93 1.26 -9.75
C PHE A 357 -23.28 0.72 -11.16
N PHE A 358 -23.27 -0.59 -11.34
CA PHE A 358 -23.60 -1.22 -12.63
C PHE A 358 -25.05 -0.97 -13.07
N ALA A 359 -26.00 -0.93 -12.12
CA ALA A 359 -27.39 -0.63 -12.44
C ALA A 359 -27.57 0.79 -12.94
N ILE A 360 -26.85 1.74 -12.34
CA ILE A 360 -26.85 3.14 -12.76
C ILE A 360 -26.17 3.34 -14.11
N CYS A 361 -25.00 2.76 -14.32
CA CYS A 361 -24.33 2.80 -15.61
C CYS A 361 -25.23 2.24 -16.70
N LYS A 362 -25.87 1.09 -16.47
CA LYS A 362 -26.83 0.50 -17.43
C LYS A 362 -28.03 1.43 -17.69
N GLY A 363 -28.55 2.10 -16.67
CA GLY A 363 -29.62 3.07 -16.78
C GLY A 363 -29.23 4.31 -17.59
N LEU A 364 -28.00 4.83 -17.37
CA LEU A 364 -27.46 5.97 -18.12
C LEU A 364 -27.24 5.61 -19.60
N PHE A 365 -26.68 4.44 -19.89
CA PHE A 365 -26.51 3.97 -21.27
C PHE A 365 -27.84 3.77 -21.96
N ARG A 366 -28.87 3.27 -21.24
CA ARG A 366 -30.21 3.11 -21.81
C ARG A 366 -30.86 4.45 -22.13
N LYS A 367 -30.81 5.43 -21.21
CA LYS A 367 -31.32 6.80 -21.44
C LYS A 367 -30.62 7.49 -22.61
N ARG A 368 -29.29 7.34 -22.74
CA ARG A 368 -28.53 7.91 -23.86
C ARG A 368 -28.95 7.29 -25.21
N LYS A 369 -29.24 5.97 -25.23
CA LYS A 369 -29.71 5.29 -26.42
C LYS A 369 -31.15 5.66 -26.79
N GLU A 370 -32.00 5.92 -25.80
CA GLU A 370 -33.37 6.40 -25.99
C GLU A 370 -33.37 7.86 -26.50
N SER A 371 -32.52 8.74 -25.96
CA SER A 371 -32.35 10.12 -26.42
C SER A 371 -31.80 10.19 -27.86
N GLY A 372 -30.82 9.35 -28.21
CA GLY A 372 -30.31 9.28 -29.58
C GLY A 372 -31.36 8.82 -30.63
N LYS A 373 -32.27 7.94 -30.19
CA LYS A 373 -33.40 7.52 -31.07
C LYS A 373 -34.46 8.60 -31.27
N LEU A 374 -34.70 9.44 -30.27
CA LEU A 374 -35.60 10.58 -30.36
C LEU A 374 -35.03 11.65 -31.32
N ASP A 375 -33.73 11.95 -31.20
CA ASP A 375 -33.06 12.89 -32.13
C ASP A 375 -33.04 12.35 -33.56
N GLU A 376 -32.90 11.05 -33.79
CA GLU A 376 -32.95 10.42 -35.10
C GLU A 376 -34.38 10.50 -35.70
N SER A 377 -35.42 10.23 -34.91
CA SER A 377 -36.82 10.32 -35.34
C SER A 377 -37.26 11.76 -35.65
N ASP A 378 -36.79 12.74 -34.86
CA ASP A 378 -37.09 14.15 -35.10
C ASP A 378 -36.37 14.66 -36.39
N GLN A 379 -35.18 14.15 -36.72
CA GLN A 379 -34.49 14.46 -37.98
C GLN A 379 -35.19 13.83 -39.19
N GLU A 380 -35.65 12.58 -39.09
CA GLU A 380 -36.42 11.94 -40.18
C GLU A 380 -37.74 12.67 -40.44
N GLU A 381 -38.46 13.14 -39.40
CA GLU A 381 -39.71 13.87 -39.52
C GLU A 381 -39.50 15.26 -40.16
N VAL A 382 -38.39 15.94 -39.81
CA VAL A 382 -37.99 17.23 -40.43
C VAL A 382 -37.59 17.07 -41.91
N GLU A 383 -36.91 15.95 -42.24
CA GLU A 383 -36.52 15.67 -43.65
C GLU A 383 -37.73 15.28 -44.52
N PHE A 384 -38.69 14.54 -43.94
CA PHE A 384 -39.95 14.21 -44.59
C PHE A 384 -40.84 15.45 -44.84
N MET A 385 -40.84 16.43 -43.94
CA MET A 385 -41.57 17.70 -44.15
C MET A 385 -40.91 18.67 -45.14
N ARG A 386 -39.66 18.43 -45.53
CA ARG A 386 -38.92 19.23 -46.51
C ARG A 386 -38.95 18.68 -47.94
N ALA A 387 -39.33 17.41 -48.08
CA ALA A 387 -39.51 16.74 -49.39
C ALA A 387 -40.95 16.91 -49.91
#